data_c59dc79f16fe0033fe726e49fa8e2c2e
#
_entry.id   c59dc79f16fe0033fe726e49fa8e2c2e
#
_cell.length_a   1.000
_cell.length_b   1.000
_cell.length_c   1.000
_cell.angle_alpha   90.00
_cell.angle_beta   90.00
_cell.angle_gamma   90.00
#
_symmetry.space_group_name_H-M   'P 1'
#
loop_
_entity.id
_entity.type
_entity.pdbx_description
1 polymer ?
#
loop_
_entity_poly.entity_id
_entity_poly.type
_entity_poly.pdbx_seq_one_letter_code
_entity_poly.pdbx_strand_id
1 'polypeptide(L)'
;IIYCSISAFGQDGPLAHHPAHDLAVEAFAGFMSVNDNADGEPVVPAFPAADASASLVALSGILMALIGRERTGIGDYLDIAMYDSLLPWCGHFAGPSLAHGEAVHSATQRSLGGSAFYNVYKTKDDRHIVLGGRESKFVKNLLKALKREDLIDLCLGPPGPSQNPAKTFLQETFITQSRDEWVNWFKDKDVCFAPVLD
;
A
#
# COMPACT_ATOMS: atom_id res chain seq x y z
N ILE A 1 34.13 8.31 -14.95
CA ILE A 1 32.83 7.74 -15.35
C ILE A 1 31.96 7.46 -14.12
N ILE A 2 30.65 7.51 -14.25
CA ILE A 2 29.70 6.98 -13.29
C ILE A 2 29.14 5.71 -13.89
N TYR A 3 29.20 4.63 -13.14
CA TYR A 3 28.69 3.32 -13.54
C TYR A 3 27.65 2.87 -12.53
N CYS A 4 26.44 2.55 -12.98
CA CYS A 4 25.36 2.06 -12.13
C CYS A 4 24.97 0.63 -12.55
N SER A 5 25.14 -0.30 -11.64
CA SER A 5 24.69 -1.70 -11.78
C SER A 5 23.38 -1.85 -11.01
N ILE A 6 22.36 -2.42 -11.64
CA ILE A 6 21.10 -2.79 -10.99
C ILE A 6 20.96 -4.31 -11.10
N SER A 7 20.75 -4.97 -9.96
CA SER A 7 20.52 -6.41 -9.90
C SER A 7 19.52 -6.76 -8.79
N ALA A 8 19.07 -8.00 -8.75
CA ALA A 8 18.07 -8.43 -7.76
C ALA A 8 18.55 -8.24 -6.31
N PHE A 9 19.81 -8.63 -6.01
CA PHE A 9 20.34 -8.70 -4.64
C PHE A 9 21.70 -7.99 -4.46
N GLY A 10 22.11 -7.15 -5.41
CA GLY A 10 23.44 -6.51 -5.41
C GLY A 10 24.53 -7.41 -5.99
N GLN A 11 25.76 -6.87 -6.04
CA GLN A 11 26.92 -7.57 -6.61
C GLN A 11 27.67 -8.41 -5.57
N ASP A 12 27.38 -8.19 -4.29
CA ASP A 12 28.00 -8.87 -3.16
C ASP A 12 26.95 -9.57 -2.29
N GLY A 13 27.42 -10.48 -1.42
CA GLY A 13 26.57 -11.16 -0.45
C GLY A 13 26.08 -12.54 -0.90
N PRO A 14 25.35 -13.25 -0.02
CA PRO A 14 24.99 -14.67 -0.23
C PRO A 14 24.02 -14.90 -1.39
N LEU A 15 23.26 -13.89 -1.81
CA LEU A 15 22.28 -13.96 -2.88
C LEU A 15 22.73 -13.29 -4.19
N ALA A 16 23.96 -12.77 -4.28
CA ALA A 16 24.43 -12.01 -5.44
C ALA A 16 24.29 -12.76 -6.79
N HIS A 17 24.40 -14.09 -6.76
CA HIS A 17 24.23 -14.94 -7.94
C HIS A 17 22.86 -15.62 -8.05
N HIS A 18 21.93 -15.30 -7.13
CA HIS A 18 20.59 -15.87 -7.18
C HIS A 18 19.76 -15.15 -8.25
N PRO A 19 19.23 -15.89 -9.27
CA PRO A 19 18.41 -15.27 -10.30
C PRO A 19 17.04 -14.90 -9.73
N ALA A 20 16.65 -13.65 -9.94
CA ALA A 20 15.31 -13.18 -9.55
C ALA A 20 14.87 -12.04 -10.47
N HIS A 21 13.57 -11.93 -10.64
CA HIS A 21 12.85 -10.78 -11.19
C HIS A 21 12.01 -10.15 -10.10
N ASP A 22 11.33 -9.07 -10.42
CA ASP A 22 10.49 -8.27 -9.53
C ASP A 22 9.67 -9.10 -8.53
N LEU A 23 8.79 -9.98 -9.01
CA LEU A 23 7.90 -10.79 -8.18
C LEU A 23 8.65 -11.67 -7.16
N ALA A 24 9.79 -12.23 -7.56
CA ALA A 24 10.60 -13.04 -6.64
C ALA A 24 11.27 -12.17 -5.57
N VAL A 25 11.71 -10.96 -5.92
CA VAL A 25 12.26 -9.99 -4.96
C VAL A 25 11.17 -9.52 -4.00
N GLU A 26 9.97 -9.24 -4.48
CA GLU A 26 8.83 -8.89 -3.63
C GLU A 26 8.49 -9.99 -2.62
N ALA A 27 8.53 -11.25 -3.05
CA ALA A 27 8.32 -12.39 -2.18
C ALA A 27 9.42 -12.48 -1.09
N PHE A 28 10.68 -12.34 -1.45
CA PHE A 28 11.80 -12.33 -0.50
C PHE A 28 11.75 -11.17 0.50
N ALA A 29 11.28 -9.99 0.06
CA ALA A 29 11.14 -8.82 0.92
C ALA A 29 9.93 -8.89 1.87
N GLY A 30 9.10 -9.93 1.77
CA GLY A 30 7.87 -10.05 2.55
C GLY A 30 6.72 -9.16 2.06
N PHE A 31 6.88 -8.45 0.94
CA PHE A 31 5.84 -7.58 0.39
C PHE A 31 4.56 -8.37 0.06
N MET A 32 4.70 -9.57 -0.47
CA MET A 32 3.56 -10.43 -0.81
C MET A 32 2.81 -10.98 0.40
N SER A 33 3.41 -11.00 1.59
CA SER A 33 2.74 -11.49 2.81
C SER A 33 1.57 -10.62 3.27
N VAL A 34 1.49 -9.39 2.77
CA VAL A 34 0.43 -8.42 3.07
C VAL A 34 -0.32 -7.96 1.81
N ASN A 35 0.04 -8.49 0.64
CA ASN A 35 -0.65 -8.30 -0.63
C ASN A 35 -1.46 -9.57 -0.93
N ASP A 36 -2.57 -9.71 -0.22
CA ASP A 36 -3.40 -10.91 -0.16
C ASP A 36 -4.84 -10.64 -0.64
N ASN A 37 -5.53 -11.71 -0.98
CA ASN A 37 -6.96 -11.69 -1.29
C ASN A 37 -7.82 -11.79 -0.01
N ALA A 38 -9.14 -11.86 -0.19
CA ALA A 38 -10.10 -11.96 0.92
C ALA A 38 -9.94 -13.23 1.79
N ASP A 39 -9.30 -14.27 1.24
CA ASP A 39 -9.04 -15.55 1.94
C ASP A 39 -7.66 -15.53 2.63
N GLY A 40 -6.90 -14.44 2.50
CA GLY A 40 -5.56 -14.29 3.08
C GLY A 40 -4.45 -14.94 2.25
N GLU A 41 -4.74 -15.33 1.00
CA GLU A 41 -3.75 -15.92 0.09
C GLU A 41 -3.02 -14.84 -0.69
N PRO A 42 -1.67 -14.92 -0.81
CA PRO A 42 -0.89 -13.97 -1.60
C PRO A 42 -1.37 -13.91 -3.06
N VAL A 43 -1.45 -12.70 -3.61
CA VAL A 43 -1.78 -12.46 -5.01
C VAL A 43 -0.65 -11.73 -5.72
N VAL A 44 -0.56 -11.92 -7.05
CA VAL A 44 0.43 -11.20 -7.86
C VAL A 44 0.07 -9.70 -7.87
N PRO A 45 0.97 -8.82 -7.41
CA PRO A 45 0.74 -7.38 -7.44
C PRO A 45 0.58 -6.87 -8.87
N ALA A 46 -0.28 -5.87 -9.05
CA ALA A 46 -0.44 -5.22 -10.36
C ALA A 46 0.69 -4.22 -10.68
N PHE A 47 1.54 -3.95 -9.71
CA PHE A 47 2.62 -2.96 -9.81
C PHE A 47 3.97 -3.62 -9.46
N PRO A 48 4.98 -3.54 -10.35
CA PRO A 48 6.30 -4.12 -10.13
C PRO A 48 7.10 -3.25 -9.14
N ALA A 49 6.85 -3.46 -7.84
CA ALA A 49 7.33 -2.57 -6.79
C ALA A 49 8.85 -2.62 -6.60
N ALA A 50 9.47 -3.77 -6.80
CA ALA A 50 10.92 -3.91 -6.67
C ALA A 50 11.66 -3.23 -7.83
N ASP A 51 11.20 -3.42 -9.08
CA ASP A 51 11.75 -2.77 -10.27
C ASP A 51 11.61 -1.24 -10.16
N ALA A 52 10.43 -0.75 -9.79
CA ALA A 52 10.18 0.67 -9.67
C ALA A 52 11.01 1.32 -8.55
N SER A 53 11.13 0.66 -7.41
CA SER A 53 11.94 1.12 -6.29
C SER A 53 13.41 1.22 -6.66
N ALA A 54 13.96 0.16 -7.29
CA ALA A 54 15.35 0.15 -7.75
C ALA A 54 15.62 1.24 -8.78
N SER A 55 14.69 1.46 -9.69
CA SER A 55 14.81 2.52 -10.71
C SER A 55 14.91 3.92 -10.09
N LEU A 56 14.08 4.22 -9.09
CA LEU A 56 14.09 5.50 -8.38
C LEU A 56 15.35 5.68 -7.52
N VAL A 57 15.79 4.62 -6.83
CA VAL A 57 17.03 4.64 -6.04
C VAL A 57 18.24 4.82 -6.95
N ALA A 58 18.29 4.10 -8.09
CA ALA A 58 19.36 4.24 -9.08
C ALA A 58 19.42 5.66 -9.66
N LEU A 59 18.27 6.23 -10.06
CA LEU A 59 18.20 7.61 -10.53
C LEU A 59 18.74 8.60 -9.50
N SER A 60 18.31 8.44 -8.25
CA SER A 60 18.77 9.30 -7.14
C SER A 60 20.28 9.18 -6.92
N GLY A 61 20.80 7.95 -6.92
CA GLY A 61 22.23 7.69 -6.78
C GLY A 61 23.06 8.29 -7.92
N ILE A 62 22.60 8.13 -9.16
CA ILE A 62 23.27 8.71 -10.34
C ILE A 62 23.33 10.25 -10.24
N LEU A 63 22.22 10.90 -9.85
CA LEU A 63 22.19 12.35 -9.70
C LEU A 63 23.14 12.82 -8.59
N MET A 64 23.18 12.12 -7.44
CA MET A 64 24.13 12.42 -6.37
C MET A 64 25.58 12.24 -6.81
N ALA A 65 25.88 11.16 -7.53
CA ALA A 65 27.22 10.90 -8.06
C ALA A 65 27.65 11.97 -9.10
N LEU A 66 26.71 12.43 -9.95
CA LEU A 66 26.96 13.54 -10.89
C LEU A 66 27.33 14.84 -10.15
N ILE A 67 26.58 15.22 -9.14
CA ILE A 67 26.86 16.39 -8.29
C ILE A 67 28.22 16.23 -7.60
N GLY A 68 28.52 15.05 -7.07
CA GLY A 68 29.80 14.73 -6.46
C GLY A 68 30.94 14.88 -7.46
N ARG A 69 30.80 14.35 -8.67
CA ARG A 69 31.79 14.42 -9.73
C ARG A 69 32.09 15.85 -10.20
N GLU A 70 31.08 16.72 -10.26
CA GLU A 70 31.31 18.14 -10.60
C GLU A 70 32.24 18.85 -9.60
N ARG A 71 32.21 18.44 -8.34
CA ARG A 71 33.05 19.02 -7.27
C ARG A 71 34.43 18.39 -7.18
N THR A 72 34.53 17.09 -7.43
CA THR A 72 35.73 16.30 -7.18
C THR A 72 36.48 15.90 -8.44
N GLY A 73 35.83 15.90 -9.59
CA GLY A 73 36.33 15.32 -10.85
C GLY A 73 36.33 13.79 -10.86
N ILE A 74 35.89 13.12 -9.79
CA ILE A 74 35.96 11.67 -9.62
C ILE A 74 34.59 11.06 -9.95
N GLY A 75 34.57 9.99 -10.74
CA GLY A 75 33.38 9.18 -10.99
C GLY A 75 33.08 8.25 -9.82
N ASP A 76 32.01 7.48 -9.96
CA ASP A 76 31.55 6.55 -8.91
C ASP A 76 31.01 5.25 -9.49
N TYR A 77 30.99 4.20 -8.67
CA TYR A 77 30.33 2.95 -8.93
C TYR A 77 29.14 2.78 -7.98
N LEU A 78 27.96 2.60 -8.56
CA LEU A 78 26.73 2.43 -7.82
C LEU A 78 26.25 0.99 -7.97
N ASP A 79 26.15 0.28 -6.87
CA ASP A 79 25.53 -1.04 -6.80
C ASP A 79 24.13 -0.91 -6.20
N ILE A 80 23.11 -1.19 -6.98
CA ILE A 80 21.70 -1.04 -6.62
C ILE A 80 21.05 -2.42 -6.61
N ALA A 81 20.74 -2.89 -5.40
CA ALA A 81 19.94 -4.10 -5.21
C ALA A 81 18.44 -3.76 -5.23
N MET A 82 17.65 -4.46 -6.03
CA MET A 82 16.18 -4.33 -6.04
C MET A 82 15.61 -4.65 -4.66
N TYR A 83 16.12 -5.67 -4.01
CA TYR A 83 15.74 -6.09 -2.65
C TYR A 83 15.92 -4.97 -1.63
N ASP A 84 17.12 -4.40 -1.55
CA ASP A 84 17.43 -3.31 -0.61
C ASP A 84 16.64 -2.04 -0.92
N SER A 85 16.37 -1.79 -2.21
CA SER A 85 15.57 -0.65 -2.67
C SER A 85 14.10 -0.77 -2.29
N LEU A 86 13.57 -2.00 -2.20
CA LEU A 86 12.18 -2.26 -1.83
C LEU A 86 11.94 -2.22 -0.31
N LEU A 87 12.91 -2.65 0.51
CA LEU A 87 12.75 -2.77 1.96
C LEU A 87 12.25 -1.48 2.66
N PRO A 88 12.70 -0.26 2.32
CA PRO A 88 12.19 0.96 2.93
C PRO A 88 10.68 1.16 2.73
N TRP A 89 10.12 0.71 1.62
CA TRP A 89 8.68 0.76 1.35
C TRP A 89 7.88 -0.24 2.17
N CYS A 90 8.54 -1.29 2.66
CA CYS A 90 7.96 -2.29 3.54
C CYS A 90 7.89 -1.84 5.02
N GLY A 91 8.41 -0.67 5.38
CA GLY A 91 8.60 -0.23 6.75
C GLY A 91 7.35 -0.26 7.62
N HIS A 92 6.17 -0.01 7.05
CA HIS A 92 4.92 0.04 7.81
C HIS A 92 4.38 -1.36 8.23
N PHE A 93 4.86 -2.45 7.63
CA PHE A 93 4.58 -3.81 8.07
C PHE A 93 5.83 -4.54 8.59
N ALA A 94 7.00 -4.29 8.01
CA ALA A 94 8.25 -4.85 8.52
C ALA A 94 8.60 -4.30 9.91
N GLY A 95 8.38 -3.00 10.17
CA GLY A 95 8.63 -2.38 11.46
C GLY A 95 7.88 -3.07 12.62
N PRO A 96 6.55 -3.22 12.58
CA PRO A 96 5.81 -3.97 13.57
C PRO A 96 6.26 -5.43 13.73
N SER A 97 6.53 -6.14 12.63
CA SER A 97 7.04 -7.51 12.69
C SER A 97 8.36 -7.62 13.42
N LEU A 98 9.30 -6.71 13.14
CA LEU A 98 10.61 -6.67 13.82
C LEU A 98 10.48 -6.28 15.30
N ALA A 99 9.55 -5.38 15.63
CA ALA A 99 9.35 -4.92 17.00
C ALA A 99 8.67 -5.96 17.89
N HIS A 100 7.76 -6.76 17.36
CA HIS A 100 6.93 -7.69 18.12
C HIS A 100 7.27 -9.16 17.89
N GLY A 101 8.09 -9.48 16.89
CA GLY A 101 8.46 -10.86 16.54
C GLY A 101 7.32 -11.66 15.91
N GLU A 102 6.27 -11.01 15.43
CA GLU A 102 5.08 -11.63 14.87
C GLU A 102 4.81 -11.14 13.44
N ALA A 103 4.30 -12.03 12.59
CA ALA A 103 3.89 -11.66 11.25
C ALA A 103 2.71 -10.68 11.28
N VAL A 104 2.77 -9.68 10.42
CA VAL A 104 1.66 -8.74 10.22
C VAL A 104 0.64 -9.33 9.28
N HIS A 105 -0.65 -9.19 9.61
CA HIS A 105 -1.77 -9.60 8.75
C HIS A 105 -2.47 -8.36 8.18
N SER A 106 -2.69 -8.31 6.87
CA SER A 106 -3.36 -7.21 6.17
C SER A 106 -4.68 -6.81 6.83
N ALA A 107 -5.51 -7.80 7.19
CA ALA A 107 -6.82 -7.61 7.82
C ALA A 107 -6.77 -6.86 9.17
N THR A 108 -5.62 -6.78 9.83
CA THR A 108 -5.43 -6.03 11.08
C THR A 108 -4.71 -4.71 10.89
N GLN A 109 -4.22 -4.43 9.67
CA GLN A 109 -3.49 -3.20 9.39
C GLN A 109 -4.42 -2.09 8.90
N ARG A 110 -4.22 -0.90 9.46
CA ARG A 110 -5.01 0.29 9.16
C ARG A 110 -5.16 0.56 7.67
N SER A 111 -4.06 0.51 6.91
CA SER A 111 -3.98 0.90 5.50
C SER A 111 -3.95 -0.27 4.53
N LEU A 112 -4.25 -1.48 5.00
CA LEU A 112 -4.32 -2.69 4.18
C LEU A 112 -5.70 -3.38 4.28
N GLY A 113 -6.77 -2.58 4.47
CA GLY A 113 -8.13 -3.12 4.55
C GLY A 113 -8.61 -3.47 5.98
N GLY A 114 -7.75 -3.36 7.00
CA GLY A 114 -8.15 -3.57 8.39
C GLY A 114 -9.14 -2.53 8.92
N SER A 115 -9.14 -1.31 8.37
CA SER A 115 -10.06 -0.23 8.75
C SER A 115 -11.26 -0.13 7.81
N ALA A 116 -12.45 0.09 8.35
CA ALA A 116 -13.65 0.34 7.55
C ALA A 116 -13.56 1.62 6.70
N PHE A 117 -12.80 2.62 7.13
CA PHE A 117 -12.57 3.87 6.40
C PHE A 117 -11.24 3.88 5.61
N TYR A 118 -10.64 2.71 5.42
CA TYR A 118 -9.53 2.51 4.48
C TYR A 118 -9.73 1.16 3.81
N ASN A 119 -10.72 1.09 2.91
CA ASN A 119 -11.18 -0.16 2.31
C ASN A 119 -11.85 0.04 0.96
N VAL A 120 -12.04 -1.06 0.25
CA VAL A 120 -12.75 -1.15 -1.02
C VAL A 120 -14.13 -1.73 -0.79
N TYR A 121 -15.14 -1.16 -1.42
CA TYR A 121 -16.53 -1.59 -1.30
C TYR A 121 -17.15 -1.81 -2.68
N LYS A 122 -17.90 -2.90 -2.83
CA LYS A 122 -18.60 -3.25 -4.06
C LYS A 122 -19.90 -2.45 -4.17
N THR A 123 -20.24 -2.03 -5.38
CA THR A 123 -21.47 -1.32 -5.73
C THR A 123 -22.46 -2.23 -6.47
N LYS A 124 -23.70 -1.77 -6.65
CA LYS A 124 -24.81 -2.51 -7.27
C LYS A 124 -24.51 -3.01 -8.69
N ASP A 125 -23.69 -2.27 -9.42
CA ASP A 125 -23.30 -2.52 -10.81
C ASP A 125 -22.01 -3.33 -10.96
N ASP A 126 -21.65 -4.12 -9.94
CA ASP A 126 -20.42 -4.92 -9.87
C ASP A 126 -19.12 -4.13 -9.97
N ARG A 127 -19.19 -2.81 -9.84
CA ARG A 127 -18.02 -1.92 -9.74
C ARG A 127 -17.62 -1.67 -8.29
N HIS A 128 -16.63 -0.81 -8.07
CA HIS A 128 -16.07 -0.58 -6.74
C HIS A 128 -15.87 0.90 -6.44
N ILE A 129 -15.92 1.21 -5.17
CA ILE A 129 -15.54 2.50 -4.59
C ILE A 129 -14.56 2.28 -3.45
N VAL A 130 -13.82 3.31 -3.10
CA VAL A 130 -12.92 3.28 -1.93
C VAL A 130 -13.28 4.37 -0.95
N LEU A 131 -13.14 4.05 0.34
CA LEU A 131 -12.94 5.02 1.40
C LEU A 131 -11.46 5.00 1.74
N GLY A 132 -10.76 6.13 1.59
CA GLY A 132 -9.31 6.23 1.70
C GLY A 132 -8.81 7.11 2.86
N GLY A 133 -9.68 7.48 3.81
CA GLY A 133 -9.31 8.36 4.90
C GLY A 133 -10.06 8.06 6.18
N ARG A 134 -9.30 7.90 7.27
CA ARG A 134 -9.79 7.55 8.60
C ARG A 134 -9.82 8.75 9.56
N GLU A 135 -9.60 9.95 9.07
CA GLU A 135 -9.68 11.16 9.88
C GLU A 135 -11.07 11.32 10.48
N SER A 136 -11.10 11.75 11.74
CA SER A 136 -12.37 11.85 12.51
C SER A 136 -13.45 12.63 11.78
N LYS A 137 -13.08 13.66 11.02
CA LYS A 137 -14.03 14.44 10.22
C LYS A 137 -14.71 13.62 9.13
N PHE A 138 -13.95 12.80 8.37
CA PHE A 138 -14.49 11.97 7.29
C PHE A 138 -15.42 10.89 7.83
N VAL A 139 -15.03 10.24 8.95
CA VAL A 139 -15.84 9.24 9.63
C VAL A 139 -17.16 9.84 10.10
N LYS A 140 -17.10 10.99 10.79
CA LYS A 140 -18.28 11.68 11.29
C LYS A 140 -19.19 12.16 10.16
N ASN A 141 -18.63 12.76 9.11
CA ASN A 141 -19.40 13.28 8.00
C ASN A 141 -20.18 12.19 7.27
N LEU A 142 -19.53 11.06 6.97
CA LEU A 142 -20.18 9.95 6.30
C LEU A 142 -21.24 9.31 7.19
N LEU A 143 -20.90 8.93 8.42
CA LEU A 143 -21.81 8.20 9.29
C LEU A 143 -23.01 9.05 9.72
N LYS A 144 -22.86 10.37 9.87
CA LYS A 144 -23.99 11.30 10.05
C LYS A 144 -24.90 11.32 8.82
N ALA A 145 -24.32 11.43 7.62
CA ALA A 145 -25.09 11.43 6.37
C ALA A 145 -25.86 10.12 6.16
N LEU A 146 -25.31 8.99 6.67
CA LEU A 146 -25.94 7.67 6.63
C LEU A 146 -26.80 7.36 7.88
N LYS A 147 -26.93 8.31 8.81
CA LYS A 147 -27.69 8.17 10.09
C LYS A 147 -27.22 6.99 10.94
N ARG A 148 -25.91 6.77 11.02
CA ARG A 148 -25.25 5.69 11.78
C ARG A 148 -24.13 6.24 12.66
N GLU A 149 -24.42 7.29 13.39
CA GLU A 149 -23.47 7.92 14.32
C GLU A 149 -23.03 6.98 15.45
N ASP A 150 -23.83 5.96 15.74
CA ASP A 150 -23.51 4.87 16.66
C ASP A 150 -22.23 4.10 16.29
N LEU A 151 -21.81 4.11 15.03
CA LEU A 151 -20.60 3.44 14.55
C LEU A 151 -19.33 4.32 14.57
N ILE A 152 -19.43 5.60 14.93
CA ILE A 152 -18.29 6.53 14.88
C ILE A 152 -17.12 6.03 15.74
N ASP A 153 -17.37 5.72 17.00
CA ASP A 153 -16.32 5.30 17.92
C ASP A 153 -15.69 3.96 17.50
N LEU A 154 -16.50 3.07 16.94
CA LEU A 154 -16.02 1.80 16.38
C LEU A 154 -15.04 2.03 15.22
N CYS A 155 -15.39 2.91 14.28
CA CYS A 155 -14.55 3.23 13.12
C CYS A 155 -13.28 4.00 13.49
N LEU A 156 -13.29 4.77 14.58
CA LEU A 156 -12.11 5.46 15.10
C LEU A 156 -11.25 4.58 16.00
N GLY A 157 -11.78 3.45 16.45
CA GLY A 157 -11.08 2.44 17.26
C GLY A 157 -9.98 1.69 16.50
N PRO A 158 -9.32 0.71 17.10
CA PRO A 158 -8.27 -0.10 16.45
C PRO A 158 -8.76 -0.77 15.16
N PRO A 159 -7.93 -0.89 14.13
CA PRO A 159 -8.25 -1.64 12.91
C PRO A 159 -8.35 -3.14 13.21
N GLY A 160 -9.03 -3.87 12.34
CA GLY A 160 -9.15 -5.32 12.44
C GLY A 160 -10.59 -5.81 12.64
N PRO A 161 -10.78 -7.03 13.15
CA PRO A 161 -12.09 -7.67 13.27
C PRO A 161 -13.11 -6.89 14.11
N SER A 162 -12.66 -6.07 15.05
CA SER A 162 -13.53 -5.19 15.83
C SER A 162 -14.36 -4.26 14.96
N GLN A 163 -13.86 -3.87 13.77
CA GLN A 163 -14.57 -2.99 12.84
C GLN A 163 -15.48 -3.74 11.84
N ASN A 164 -15.59 -5.06 11.91
CA ASN A 164 -16.44 -5.83 11.01
C ASN A 164 -17.92 -5.37 10.99
N PRO A 165 -18.56 -5.00 12.11
CA PRO A 165 -19.94 -4.48 12.04
C PRO A 165 -20.08 -3.22 11.18
N ALA A 166 -19.07 -2.32 11.23
CA ALA A 166 -19.06 -1.12 10.38
C ALA A 166 -18.76 -1.47 8.92
N LYS A 167 -17.82 -2.39 8.65
CA LYS A 167 -17.53 -2.86 7.29
C LYS A 167 -18.76 -3.50 6.66
N THR A 168 -19.47 -4.37 7.38
CA THR A 168 -20.70 -5.01 6.90
C THR A 168 -21.76 -3.96 6.59
N PHE A 169 -22.02 -3.03 7.50
CA PHE A 169 -22.98 -1.94 7.25
C PHE A 169 -22.63 -1.11 6.01
N LEU A 170 -21.37 -0.75 5.83
CA LEU A 170 -20.93 0.02 4.66
C LEU A 170 -21.07 -0.79 3.38
N GLN A 171 -20.73 -2.09 3.40
CA GLN A 171 -20.92 -2.98 2.26
C GLN A 171 -22.40 -3.11 1.88
N GLU A 172 -23.28 -3.34 2.84
CA GLU A 172 -24.73 -3.40 2.64
C GLU A 172 -25.32 -2.08 2.14
N THR A 173 -24.72 -0.97 2.55
CA THR A 173 -25.12 0.37 2.09
C THR A 173 -24.65 0.59 0.65
N PHE A 174 -23.38 0.35 0.34
CA PHE A 174 -22.81 0.69 -0.97
C PHE A 174 -23.31 -0.20 -2.11
N ILE A 175 -23.72 -1.43 -1.82
CA ILE A 175 -24.33 -2.33 -2.81
C ILE A 175 -25.73 -1.87 -3.27
N THR A 176 -26.34 -0.88 -2.64
CA THR A 176 -27.70 -0.41 -2.96
C THR A 176 -27.77 0.48 -4.19
N GLN A 177 -26.66 1.12 -4.59
CA GLN A 177 -26.59 2.04 -5.71
C GLN A 177 -25.38 1.72 -6.60
N SER A 178 -25.43 2.19 -7.85
CA SER A 178 -24.29 2.09 -8.78
C SER A 178 -23.13 2.99 -8.35
N ARG A 179 -21.94 2.71 -8.89
CA ARG A 179 -20.73 3.52 -8.66
C ARG A 179 -20.97 5.01 -8.99
N ASP A 180 -21.61 5.28 -10.12
CA ASP A 180 -21.82 6.66 -10.59
C ASP A 180 -22.87 7.39 -9.74
N GLU A 181 -23.90 6.68 -9.23
CA GLU A 181 -24.84 7.25 -8.25
C GLU A 181 -24.13 7.63 -6.95
N TRP A 182 -23.22 6.78 -6.47
CA TRP A 182 -22.38 7.11 -5.30
C TRP A 182 -21.44 8.28 -5.56
N VAL A 183 -20.80 8.35 -6.72
CA VAL A 183 -19.97 9.52 -7.12
C VAL A 183 -20.79 10.82 -7.00
N ASN A 184 -22.01 10.82 -7.51
CA ASN A 184 -22.89 11.98 -7.39
C ASN A 184 -23.30 12.27 -5.95
N TRP A 185 -23.60 11.21 -5.17
CA TRP A 185 -23.99 11.36 -3.76
C TRP A 185 -22.87 11.92 -2.90
N PHE A 186 -21.61 11.58 -3.19
CA PHE A 186 -20.43 12.06 -2.44
C PHE A 186 -19.98 13.46 -2.84
N LYS A 187 -20.45 14.01 -3.94
CA LYS A 187 -19.93 15.23 -4.57
C LYS A 187 -19.83 16.44 -3.63
N ASP A 188 -20.79 16.59 -2.72
CA ASP A 188 -20.85 17.71 -1.78
C ASP A 188 -20.47 17.30 -0.34
N LYS A 189 -19.81 16.19 -0.17
CA LYS A 189 -19.45 15.66 1.15
C LYS A 189 -17.92 15.69 1.35
N ASP A 190 -17.48 16.26 2.45
CA ASP A 190 -16.07 16.22 2.87
C ASP A 190 -15.75 14.83 3.44
N VAL A 191 -15.54 13.87 2.54
CA VAL A 191 -15.16 12.46 2.84
C VAL A 191 -14.09 12.05 1.85
N CYS A 192 -13.05 11.35 2.33
CA CYS A 192 -12.03 10.79 1.46
C CYS A 192 -12.58 9.57 0.72
N PHE A 193 -13.09 9.81 -0.46
CA PHE A 193 -13.80 8.88 -1.33
C PHE A 193 -13.27 8.94 -2.76
N ALA A 194 -13.24 7.82 -3.44
CA ALA A 194 -13.02 7.77 -4.89
C ALA A 194 -13.71 6.56 -5.54
N PRO A 195 -14.17 6.66 -6.80
CA PRO A 195 -14.51 5.49 -7.59
C PRO A 195 -13.23 4.74 -7.99
N VAL A 196 -13.31 3.41 -8.06
CA VAL A 196 -12.30 2.60 -8.76
C VAL A 196 -12.60 2.70 -10.25
N LEU A 197 -11.67 3.24 -11.02
CA LEU A 197 -11.81 3.37 -12.47
C LEU A 197 -11.38 2.07 -13.17
N ASP A 198 -11.97 1.80 -14.34
CA ASP A 198 -11.67 0.66 -15.21
C ASP A 198 -10.40 0.93 -16.02
#